data_c198c7dd36851a798b62cd8ab2752dc9
#
_entry.id   c198c7dd36851a798b62cd8ab2752dc9
#
_cell.length_a   1.000
_cell.length_b   1.000
_cell.length_c   1.000
_cell.angle_alpha   90.00
_cell.angle_beta   90.00
_cell.angle_gamma   90.00
#
_symmetry.space_group_name_H-M   'P 1'
#
loop_
_entity.id
_entity.type
_entity.pdbx_description
1 polymer ?
#
loop_
_entity_poly.entity_id
_entity_poly.type
_entity_poly.pdbx_seq_one_letter_code
_entity_poly.pdbx_strand_id
1 'polypeptide(L)'
;MPRKKILTSEEKEKKENINIENNNEIDKIDETNETNEKEIDKMIAKDEKKKETVYYEGVGSRKTAVARVRLYTKNKEILINGKDYKNYFSSKKMQSIIEAPFEKMKCLGKFGLTANVKGGGLSAQAEAVRLGISRALVVFNSDFKKRLRRAGYLTRDPRMVERKKYGLKKARKSPQWAKR
;
A
#
# COMPACT_ATOMS: atom_id res chain seq x y z
N MET A 1 36.62 30.91 -21.36
CA MET A 1 37.03 30.12 -20.20
C MET A 1 36.18 30.54 -18.99
N PRO A 2 35.35 29.69 -18.41
CA PRO A 2 34.56 30.06 -17.23
C PRO A 2 35.45 30.14 -15.96
N ARG A 3 35.35 31.24 -15.24
CA ARG A 3 36.04 31.43 -13.96
C ARG A 3 35.46 30.52 -12.89
N LYS A 4 36.29 29.62 -12.32
CA LYS A 4 35.92 28.84 -11.11
C LYS A 4 35.75 29.83 -9.96
N LYS A 5 34.52 29.94 -9.41
CA LYS A 5 34.28 30.62 -8.15
C LYS A 5 34.89 29.78 -7.02
N ILE A 6 35.85 30.37 -6.32
CA ILE A 6 36.42 29.79 -5.08
C ILE A 6 35.40 30.12 -3.97
N LEU A 7 34.79 29.09 -3.39
CA LEU A 7 33.89 29.24 -2.26
C LEU A 7 34.67 29.68 -1.03
N THR A 8 34.15 30.67 -0.29
CA THR A 8 34.75 31.15 0.94
C THR A 8 34.68 30.09 2.06
N SER A 9 35.57 30.19 3.06
CA SER A 9 35.62 29.26 4.18
C SER A 9 34.28 29.10 4.90
N GLU A 10 33.54 30.18 5.08
CA GLU A 10 32.19 30.19 5.72
C GLU A 10 31.13 29.41 4.90
N GLU A 11 31.23 29.43 3.57
CA GLU A 11 30.30 28.64 2.71
C GLU A 11 30.59 27.13 2.76
N LYS A 12 31.83 26.74 3.04
CA LYS A 12 32.22 25.35 3.22
C LYS A 12 31.75 24.82 4.56
N GLU A 13 31.93 25.57 5.64
CA GLU A 13 31.44 25.18 6.97
C GLU A 13 29.91 25.07 7.05
N LYS A 14 29.18 25.98 6.39
CA LYS A 14 27.72 25.85 6.28
C LYS A 14 27.28 24.59 5.54
N LYS A 15 27.98 24.19 4.47
CA LYS A 15 27.68 22.95 3.73
C LYS A 15 28.01 21.69 4.50
N GLU A 16 29.10 21.70 5.28
CA GLU A 16 29.47 20.59 6.16
C GLU A 16 28.46 20.41 7.29
N ASN A 17 28.03 21.50 7.93
CA ASN A 17 27.01 21.46 8.99
C ASN A 17 25.66 20.94 8.49
N ILE A 18 25.20 21.36 7.30
CA ILE A 18 23.96 20.86 6.69
C ILE A 18 24.09 19.35 6.36
N ASN A 19 25.25 18.88 5.93
CA ASN A 19 25.48 17.46 5.66
C ASN A 19 25.50 16.62 6.94
N ILE A 20 26.03 17.16 8.05
CA ILE A 20 26.05 16.48 9.35
C ILE A 20 24.63 16.38 9.93
N GLU A 21 23.82 17.43 9.84
CA GLU A 21 22.41 17.41 10.27
C GLU A 21 21.57 16.40 9.46
N ASN A 22 21.73 16.38 8.13
CA ASN A 22 21.03 15.42 7.26
C ASN A 22 21.45 13.97 7.54
N ASN A 23 22.72 13.69 7.82
CA ASN A 23 23.17 12.35 8.17
C ASN A 23 22.61 11.90 9.53
N ASN A 24 22.57 12.78 10.53
CA ASN A 24 21.97 12.48 11.84
C ASN A 24 20.45 12.20 11.76
N GLU A 25 19.72 12.81 10.82
CA GLU A 25 18.32 12.50 10.58
C GLU A 25 18.15 11.16 9.86
N ILE A 26 19.04 10.81 8.93
CA ILE A 26 19.04 9.52 8.23
C ILE A 26 19.33 8.39 9.21
N ASP A 27 20.35 8.52 10.07
CA ASP A 27 20.70 7.53 11.08
C ASP A 27 19.56 7.27 12.08
N LYS A 28 18.86 8.32 12.53
CA LYS A 28 17.66 8.19 13.38
C LYS A 28 16.51 7.48 12.68
N ILE A 29 16.35 7.66 11.37
CA ILE A 29 15.32 6.97 10.57
C ILE A 29 15.67 5.49 10.44
N ASP A 30 16.94 5.16 10.28
CA ASP A 30 17.41 3.77 10.15
C ASP A 30 17.32 3.03 11.49
N GLU A 31 17.70 3.63 12.61
CA GLU A 31 17.50 3.05 13.95
C GLU A 31 16.02 2.76 14.26
N THR A 32 15.11 3.70 13.91
CA THR A 32 13.67 3.47 14.08
C THR A 32 13.13 2.38 13.15
N ASN A 33 13.73 2.18 11.99
CA ASN A 33 13.38 1.11 11.07
C ASN A 33 13.82 -0.28 11.57
N GLU A 34 15.04 -0.38 12.11
CA GLU A 34 15.54 -1.62 12.70
C GLU A 34 14.80 -2.05 13.97
N THR A 35 14.42 -1.10 14.83
CA THR A 35 13.60 -1.39 16.01
C THR A 35 12.22 -1.91 15.62
N ASN A 36 11.57 -1.30 14.60
CA ASN A 36 10.29 -1.77 14.09
C ASN A 36 10.38 -3.17 13.46
N GLU A 37 11.46 -3.51 12.76
CA GLU A 37 11.65 -4.85 12.20
C GLU A 37 11.78 -5.90 13.31
N LYS A 38 12.55 -5.62 14.35
CA LYS A 38 12.71 -6.50 15.53
C LYS A 38 11.41 -6.68 16.32
N GLU A 39 10.58 -5.63 16.42
CA GLU A 39 9.26 -5.72 17.05
C GLU A 39 8.29 -6.58 16.24
N ILE A 40 8.29 -6.43 14.92
CA ILE A 40 7.48 -7.28 14.02
C ILE A 40 7.89 -8.74 14.17
N ASP A 41 9.18 -9.04 14.16
CA ASP A 41 9.67 -10.41 14.29
C ASP A 41 9.33 -11.00 15.66
N LYS A 42 9.39 -10.21 16.76
CA LYS A 42 8.95 -10.64 18.10
C LYS A 42 7.45 -10.91 18.18
N MET A 43 6.61 -10.11 17.49
CA MET A 43 5.17 -10.33 17.42
C MET A 43 4.84 -11.59 16.62
N ILE A 44 5.51 -11.82 15.50
CA ILE A 44 5.37 -13.03 14.70
C ILE A 44 5.77 -14.26 15.52
N ALA A 45 6.89 -14.21 16.26
CA ALA A 45 7.35 -15.30 17.10
C ALA A 45 6.41 -15.59 18.30
N LYS A 46 5.69 -14.60 18.83
CA LYS A 46 4.65 -14.83 19.86
C LYS A 46 3.45 -15.57 19.30
N ASP A 47 3.03 -15.26 18.08
CA ASP A 47 1.89 -15.91 17.44
C ASP A 47 2.20 -17.35 17.00
N GLU A 48 3.47 -17.67 16.71
CA GLU A 48 3.91 -19.04 16.40
C GLU A 48 3.74 -20.02 17.58
N LYS A 49 3.76 -19.52 18.81
CA LYS A 49 3.56 -20.37 20.03
C LYS A 49 2.10 -20.74 20.28
N LYS A 50 1.12 -20.05 19.67
CA LYS A 50 -0.29 -20.44 19.70
C LYS A 50 -0.59 -21.45 18.61
N LYS A 51 -1.01 -22.65 18.99
CA LYS A 51 -1.37 -23.76 18.06
C LYS A 51 -2.59 -23.47 17.17
N GLU A 52 -3.31 -22.38 17.36
CA GLU A 52 -4.40 -21.94 16.50
C GLU A 52 -3.86 -21.08 15.35
N THR A 53 -4.42 -21.26 14.16
CA THR A 53 -4.10 -20.41 13.00
C THR A 53 -4.70 -19.02 13.19
N VAL A 54 -3.98 -18.17 13.91
CA VAL A 54 -4.38 -16.78 14.12
C VAL A 54 -4.28 -16.04 12.80
N TYR A 55 -5.36 -15.40 12.41
CA TYR A 55 -5.39 -14.54 11.23
C TYR A 55 -5.94 -13.16 11.61
N TYR A 56 -5.48 -12.16 10.90
CA TYR A 56 -5.97 -10.79 11.03
C TYR A 56 -6.82 -10.46 9.80
N GLU A 57 -8.06 -10.06 10.01
CA GLU A 57 -9.01 -9.85 8.92
C GLU A 57 -9.14 -8.37 8.57
N GLY A 58 -9.20 -8.08 7.26
CA GLY A 58 -9.46 -6.76 6.73
C GLY A 58 -10.34 -6.81 5.48
N VAL A 59 -11.33 -5.94 5.42
CA VAL A 59 -12.21 -5.80 4.25
C VAL A 59 -11.82 -4.57 3.46
N GLY A 60 -11.64 -4.72 2.15
CA GLY A 60 -11.41 -3.62 1.22
C GLY A 60 -12.44 -3.58 0.11
N SER A 61 -12.69 -2.39 -0.43
CA SER A 61 -13.63 -2.23 -1.55
C SER A 61 -13.18 -1.13 -2.51
N ARG A 62 -13.45 -1.31 -3.81
CA ARG A 62 -13.20 -0.34 -4.86
C ARG A 62 -14.20 -0.51 -5.99
N LYS A 63 -14.90 0.54 -6.36
CA LYS A 63 -16.05 0.48 -7.28
C LYS A 63 -17.05 -0.58 -6.78
N THR A 64 -17.32 -1.61 -7.58
CA THR A 64 -18.16 -2.76 -7.22
C THR A 64 -17.37 -3.98 -6.69
N ALA A 65 -16.02 -3.91 -6.68
CA ALA A 65 -15.17 -4.96 -6.15
C ALA A 65 -15.13 -4.91 -4.63
N VAL A 66 -15.28 -6.07 -3.99
CA VAL A 66 -15.13 -6.26 -2.55
C VAL A 66 -14.13 -7.38 -2.33
N ALA A 67 -13.16 -7.15 -1.44
CA ALA A 67 -12.14 -8.11 -1.05
C ALA A 67 -12.19 -8.33 0.46
N ARG A 68 -12.30 -9.60 0.87
CA ARG A 68 -12.13 -10.05 2.25
C ARG A 68 -10.75 -10.68 2.35
N VAL A 69 -9.89 -10.08 3.13
CA VAL A 69 -8.48 -10.43 3.25
C VAL A 69 -8.22 -11.01 4.63
N ARG A 70 -7.53 -12.14 4.69
CA ARG A 70 -7.01 -12.75 5.91
C ARG A 70 -5.51 -12.81 5.84
N LEU A 71 -4.85 -12.21 6.80
CA LEU A 71 -3.40 -12.15 6.93
C LEU A 71 -2.95 -13.20 7.94
N TYR A 72 -2.00 -14.04 7.57
CA TYR A 72 -1.42 -15.11 8.41
C TYR A 72 0.05 -14.81 8.68
N THR A 73 0.51 -15.14 9.88
CA THR A 73 1.92 -15.00 10.27
C THR A 73 2.78 -16.23 9.91
N LYS A 74 2.16 -17.42 9.83
CA LYS A 74 2.87 -18.69 9.59
C LYS A 74 3.12 -18.98 8.12
N ASN A 75 2.13 -18.74 7.25
CA ASN A 75 2.21 -19.00 5.82
C ASN A 75 2.75 -17.77 5.12
N LYS A 76 3.62 -17.95 4.13
CA LYS A 76 4.19 -16.84 3.33
C LYS A 76 3.57 -16.71 1.93
N GLU A 77 2.58 -17.54 1.62
CA GLU A 77 1.93 -17.56 0.33
C GLU A 77 0.82 -16.51 0.22
N ILE A 78 0.70 -15.91 -0.96
CA ILE A 78 -0.36 -14.95 -1.27
C ILE A 78 -1.35 -15.60 -2.24
N LEU A 79 -2.51 -16.00 -1.72
CA LEU A 79 -3.56 -16.67 -2.46
C LEU A 79 -4.77 -15.75 -2.65
N ILE A 80 -5.26 -15.68 -3.89
CA ILE A 80 -6.46 -14.92 -4.26
C ILE A 80 -7.46 -15.85 -4.93
N ASN A 81 -8.62 -16.02 -4.30
CA ASN A 81 -9.64 -16.99 -4.74
C ASN A 81 -9.06 -18.40 -4.98
N GLY A 82 -8.13 -18.84 -4.12
CA GLY A 82 -7.46 -20.14 -4.22
C GLY A 82 -6.35 -20.24 -5.28
N LYS A 83 -6.03 -19.17 -6.00
CA LYS A 83 -4.94 -19.11 -6.97
C LYS A 83 -3.83 -18.22 -6.47
N ASP A 84 -2.58 -18.50 -6.88
CA ASP A 84 -1.46 -17.59 -6.61
C ASP A 84 -1.73 -16.20 -7.22
N TYR A 85 -1.41 -15.13 -6.50
CA TYR A 85 -1.68 -13.76 -6.93
C TYR A 85 -1.00 -13.39 -8.25
N LYS A 86 0.16 -14.00 -8.57
CA LYS A 86 0.87 -13.79 -9.84
C LYS A 86 0.10 -14.38 -11.01
N ASN A 87 -0.53 -15.54 -10.81
CA ASN A 87 -1.36 -16.20 -11.80
C ASN A 87 -2.73 -15.55 -11.95
N TYR A 88 -3.29 -15.01 -10.85
CA TYR A 88 -4.57 -14.31 -10.85
C TYR A 88 -4.46 -12.93 -11.51
N PHE A 89 -3.41 -12.17 -11.18
CA PHE A 89 -3.11 -10.87 -11.78
C PHE A 89 -1.91 -10.97 -12.72
N SER A 90 -2.17 -11.13 -14.01
CA SER A 90 -1.13 -11.27 -15.06
C SER A 90 -0.27 -10.00 -15.23
N SER A 91 -0.79 -8.83 -14.88
CA SER A 91 -0.08 -7.55 -15.03
C SER A 91 0.80 -7.24 -13.82
N LYS A 92 2.10 -6.99 -14.04
CA LYS A 92 3.06 -6.54 -13.02
C LYS A 92 2.58 -5.31 -12.25
N LYS A 93 1.88 -4.37 -12.93
CA LYS A 93 1.29 -3.20 -12.27
C LYS A 93 0.28 -3.57 -11.19
N MET A 94 -0.55 -4.59 -11.43
CA MET A 94 -1.54 -5.04 -10.44
C MET A 94 -0.87 -5.78 -9.28
N GLN A 95 0.19 -6.55 -9.55
CA GLN A 95 1.01 -7.22 -8.54
C GLN A 95 1.67 -6.20 -7.62
N SER A 96 2.32 -5.17 -8.16
CA SER A 96 2.91 -4.07 -7.36
C SER A 96 1.88 -3.34 -6.50
N ILE A 97 0.63 -3.17 -6.95
CA ILE A 97 -0.43 -2.56 -6.14
C ILE A 97 -0.71 -3.39 -4.89
N ILE A 98 -0.65 -4.72 -4.98
CA ILE A 98 -0.90 -5.64 -3.85
C ILE A 98 0.30 -5.67 -2.90
N GLU A 99 1.51 -5.63 -3.43
CA GLU A 99 2.76 -5.65 -2.67
C GLU A 99 3.04 -4.33 -1.95
N ALA A 100 2.59 -3.19 -2.50
CA ALA A 100 2.86 -1.85 -2.00
C ALA A 100 2.64 -1.64 -0.48
N PRO A 101 1.59 -2.15 0.19
CA PRO A 101 1.45 -2.03 1.65
C PRO A 101 2.54 -2.78 2.41
N PHE A 102 2.96 -3.95 1.93
CA PHE A 102 4.01 -4.76 2.56
C PHE A 102 5.38 -4.11 2.38
N GLU A 103 5.69 -3.59 1.19
CA GLU A 103 6.91 -2.83 0.91
C GLU A 103 7.01 -1.60 1.80
N LYS A 104 5.91 -0.82 1.90
CA LYS A 104 5.87 0.38 2.73
C LYS A 104 6.12 0.10 4.21
N MET A 105 5.73 -1.09 4.68
CA MET A 105 5.94 -1.52 6.07
C MET A 105 7.21 -2.38 6.23
N LYS A 106 7.98 -2.62 5.14
CA LYS A 106 9.15 -3.51 5.12
C LYS A 106 8.84 -4.93 5.63
N CYS A 107 7.65 -5.42 5.30
CA CYS A 107 7.12 -6.71 5.75
C CYS A 107 6.93 -7.71 4.60
N LEU A 108 7.53 -7.45 3.45
CA LEU A 108 7.43 -8.34 2.28
C LEU A 108 8.00 -9.72 2.65
N GLY A 109 7.24 -10.80 2.36
CA GLY A 109 7.64 -12.17 2.67
C GLY A 109 7.53 -12.60 4.14
N LYS A 110 7.12 -11.70 5.06
CA LYS A 110 6.88 -12.06 6.47
C LYS A 110 5.47 -12.61 6.72
N PHE A 111 4.50 -12.23 5.89
CA PHE A 111 3.10 -12.61 6.02
C PHE A 111 2.60 -13.39 4.82
N GLY A 112 1.73 -14.35 5.08
CA GLY A 112 0.89 -14.96 4.08
C GLY A 112 -0.49 -14.29 4.01
N LEU A 113 -1.16 -14.44 2.90
CA LEU A 113 -2.43 -13.80 2.62
C LEU A 113 -3.39 -14.74 1.92
N THR A 114 -4.63 -14.80 2.39
CA THR A 114 -5.74 -15.37 1.62
C THR A 114 -6.78 -14.29 1.40
N ALA A 115 -7.11 -14.01 0.14
CA ALA A 115 -8.11 -13.03 -0.22
C ALA A 115 -9.25 -13.66 -1.02
N ASN A 116 -10.48 -13.46 -0.56
CA ASN A 116 -11.69 -13.74 -1.33
C ASN A 116 -12.20 -12.45 -1.96
N VAL A 117 -12.20 -12.40 -3.29
CA VAL A 117 -12.54 -11.20 -4.06
C VAL A 117 -13.75 -11.47 -4.94
N LYS A 118 -14.73 -10.55 -4.89
CA LYS A 118 -15.96 -10.63 -5.69
C LYS A 118 -16.26 -9.29 -6.37
N GLY A 119 -16.82 -9.35 -7.58
CA GLY A 119 -17.27 -8.18 -8.34
C GLY A 119 -16.16 -7.33 -8.95
N GLY A 120 -16.56 -6.37 -9.77
CA GLY A 120 -15.66 -5.45 -10.45
C GLY A 120 -14.70 -6.08 -11.46
N GLY A 121 -13.78 -5.27 -11.97
CA GLY A 121 -12.70 -5.72 -12.86
C GLY A 121 -11.38 -5.89 -12.11
N LEU A 122 -10.40 -6.56 -12.72
CA LEU A 122 -9.11 -6.93 -12.13
C LEU A 122 -8.38 -5.75 -11.46
N SER A 123 -8.36 -4.57 -12.09
CA SER A 123 -7.73 -3.37 -11.49
C SER A 123 -8.44 -2.93 -10.21
N ALA A 124 -9.79 -2.94 -10.18
CA ALA A 124 -10.55 -2.59 -8.99
C ALA A 124 -10.39 -3.65 -7.89
N GLN A 125 -10.26 -4.90 -8.26
CA GLN A 125 -9.99 -6.01 -7.33
C GLN A 125 -8.62 -5.85 -6.67
N ALA A 126 -7.56 -5.53 -7.43
CA ALA A 126 -6.22 -5.29 -6.90
C ALA A 126 -6.22 -4.12 -5.88
N GLU A 127 -6.90 -3.01 -6.20
CA GLU A 127 -7.04 -1.89 -5.27
C GLU A 127 -7.89 -2.25 -4.02
N ALA A 128 -8.92 -3.07 -4.18
CA ALA A 128 -9.72 -3.56 -3.05
C ALA A 128 -8.87 -4.47 -2.14
N VAL A 129 -8.06 -5.37 -2.70
CA VAL A 129 -7.14 -6.21 -1.95
C VAL A 129 -6.11 -5.35 -1.21
N ARG A 130 -5.51 -4.34 -1.85
CA ARG A 130 -4.58 -3.40 -1.22
C ARG A 130 -5.19 -2.74 0.03
N LEU A 131 -6.42 -2.24 -0.08
CA LEU A 131 -7.11 -1.62 1.05
C LEU A 131 -7.38 -2.65 2.16
N GLY A 132 -7.76 -3.89 1.81
CA GLY A 132 -7.98 -4.98 2.75
C GLY A 132 -6.71 -5.35 3.51
N ILE A 133 -5.57 -5.50 2.81
CA ILE A 133 -4.25 -5.74 3.41
C ILE A 133 -3.89 -4.63 4.38
N SER A 134 -4.03 -3.37 3.97
CA SER A 134 -3.70 -2.22 4.83
C SER A 134 -4.51 -2.20 6.12
N ARG A 135 -5.78 -2.57 6.05
CA ARG A 135 -6.65 -2.68 7.24
C ARG A 135 -6.25 -3.86 8.13
N ALA A 136 -5.92 -5.01 7.55
CA ALA A 136 -5.45 -6.17 8.30
C ALA A 136 -4.11 -5.89 9.01
N LEU A 137 -3.18 -5.18 8.36
CA LEU A 137 -1.92 -4.76 8.97
C LEU A 137 -2.13 -3.79 10.15
N VAL A 138 -3.13 -2.92 10.10
CA VAL A 138 -3.48 -2.04 11.24
C VAL A 138 -4.08 -2.83 12.40
N VAL A 139 -4.82 -3.90 12.12
CA VAL A 139 -5.33 -4.80 13.17
C VAL A 139 -4.18 -5.58 13.82
N PHE A 140 -3.18 -5.99 13.04
CA PHE A 140 -1.98 -6.63 13.56
C PHE A 140 -1.14 -5.68 14.42
N ASN A 141 -0.84 -4.45 13.94
CA ASN A 141 -0.11 -3.43 14.69
C ASN A 141 -0.70 -2.04 14.45
N SER A 142 -1.14 -1.38 15.51
CA SER A 142 -1.74 -0.03 15.48
C SER A 142 -0.77 1.04 14.97
N ASP A 143 0.53 0.89 15.15
CA ASP A 143 1.56 1.87 14.75
C ASP A 143 1.65 2.04 13.24
N PHE A 144 1.32 0.98 12.50
CA PHE A 144 1.26 1.04 11.04
C PHE A 144 0.21 2.01 10.50
N LYS A 145 -0.81 2.33 11.32
CA LYS A 145 -1.90 3.22 10.95
C LYS A 145 -1.42 4.58 10.45
N LYS A 146 -0.46 5.21 11.14
CA LYS A 146 0.07 6.54 10.78
C LYS A 146 0.77 6.50 9.41
N ARG A 147 1.63 5.50 9.18
CA ARG A 147 2.39 5.33 7.93
C ARG A 147 1.49 4.98 6.75
N LEU A 148 0.55 4.03 6.91
CA LEU A 148 -0.40 3.62 5.87
C LEU A 148 -1.40 4.74 5.52
N ARG A 149 -1.81 5.56 6.51
CA ARG A 149 -2.65 6.73 6.25
C ARG A 149 -1.90 7.79 5.43
N ARG A 150 -0.65 8.08 5.75
CA ARG A 150 0.20 9.02 5.00
C ARG A 150 0.41 8.54 3.55
N ALA A 151 0.53 7.24 3.32
CA ALA A 151 0.63 6.65 1.99
C ALA A 151 -0.73 6.58 1.23
N GLY A 152 -1.86 6.93 1.87
CA GLY A 152 -3.18 6.91 1.26
C GLY A 152 -3.80 5.52 1.10
N TYR A 153 -3.23 4.47 1.72
CA TYR A 153 -3.68 3.09 1.55
C TYR A 153 -4.89 2.71 2.42
N LEU A 154 -5.24 3.52 3.43
CA LEU A 154 -6.40 3.29 4.30
C LEU A 154 -7.68 3.96 3.80
N THR A 155 -7.56 4.89 2.84
CA THR A 155 -8.70 5.62 2.30
C THR A 155 -9.30 4.86 1.13
N ARG A 156 -10.63 4.65 1.17
CA ARG A 156 -11.36 4.11 0.02
C ARG A 156 -11.52 5.21 -1.03
N ASP A 157 -11.18 4.93 -2.28
CA ASP A 157 -11.46 5.82 -3.39
C ASP A 157 -12.94 5.66 -3.81
N PRO A 158 -13.78 6.70 -3.68
CA PRO A 158 -15.21 6.62 -3.97
C PRO A 158 -15.54 6.75 -5.47
N ARG A 159 -14.57 7.07 -6.32
CA ARG A 159 -14.80 7.32 -7.75
C ARG A 159 -15.41 6.12 -8.45
N MET A 160 -16.59 6.31 -9.04
CA MET A 160 -17.31 5.33 -9.85
C MET A 160 -17.78 5.99 -11.13
N VAL A 161 -18.15 5.18 -12.14
CA VAL A 161 -18.73 5.69 -13.38
C VAL A 161 -20.13 6.18 -13.08
N GLU A 162 -20.42 7.42 -13.46
CA GLU A 162 -21.77 8.01 -13.32
C GLU A 162 -22.77 7.27 -14.20
N ARG A 163 -23.98 7.12 -13.67
CA ARG A 163 -25.11 6.54 -14.40
C ARG A 163 -25.50 7.45 -15.58
N LYS A 164 -25.79 6.84 -16.73
CA LYS A 164 -26.42 7.53 -17.86
C LYS A 164 -27.72 8.19 -17.40
N LYS A 165 -27.97 9.44 -17.80
CA LYS A 165 -29.19 10.18 -17.51
C LYS A 165 -30.11 10.19 -18.75
N TYR A 166 -31.39 10.31 -18.51
CA TYR A 166 -32.37 10.47 -19.60
C TYR A 166 -32.08 11.76 -20.38
N GLY A 167 -32.40 11.79 -21.68
CA GLY A 167 -32.14 12.94 -22.56
C GLY A 167 -30.67 13.10 -22.98
N LEU A 168 -29.73 12.40 -22.34
CA LEU A 168 -28.29 12.46 -22.67
C LEU A 168 -27.81 11.16 -23.35
N LYS A 169 -26.78 11.26 -24.18
CA LYS A 169 -26.10 10.07 -24.76
C LYS A 169 -25.23 9.29 -23.76
N LYS A 170 -24.61 10.02 -22.81
CA LYS A 170 -23.81 9.46 -21.69
C LYS A 170 -24.23 10.14 -20.39
N ALA A 171 -23.47 10.02 -19.32
CA ALA A 171 -23.80 10.62 -18.03
C ALA A 171 -24.00 12.15 -18.12
N ARG A 172 -23.20 12.82 -18.96
CA ARG A 172 -23.22 14.30 -19.12
C ARG A 172 -23.19 14.74 -20.59
N LYS A 173 -22.99 13.84 -21.58
CA LYS A 173 -22.90 14.17 -22.99
C LYS A 173 -24.32 14.30 -23.56
N SER A 174 -24.68 15.50 -23.99
CA SER A 174 -25.92 15.75 -24.72
C SER A 174 -25.86 15.20 -26.16
N PRO A 175 -27.04 14.91 -26.79
CA PRO A 175 -27.07 14.66 -28.22
C PRO A 175 -26.64 15.90 -28.99
N GLN A 176 -26.11 15.70 -30.18
CA GLN A 176 -25.76 16.79 -31.06
C GLN A 176 -27.05 17.43 -31.56
N TRP A 177 -27.17 18.73 -31.36
CA TRP A 177 -28.29 19.49 -31.86
C TRP A 177 -28.02 19.87 -33.33
N ALA A 178 -28.94 19.53 -34.21
CA ALA A 178 -28.87 19.95 -35.60
C ALA A 178 -29.70 21.21 -35.73
N LYS A 179 -29.06 22.34 -36.06
CA LYS A 179 -29.72 23.57 -36.42
C LYS A 179 -30.22 23.44 -37.86
N ARG A 180 -31.48 23.68 -38.12
CA ARG A 180 -32.04 23.83 -39.46
C ARG A 180 -31.70 25.20 -39.99
#